data_14acc7f02a479713d937b44ed4436e1b
#
_entry.id   14acc7f02a479713d937b44ed4436e1b
#
_cell.length_a   1.000
_cell.length_b   1.000
_cell.length_c   1.000
_cell.angle_alpha   90.00
_cell.angle_beta   90.00
_cell.angle_gamma   90.00
#
_symmetry.space_group_name_H-M   'P 1'
#
loop_
_entity.id
_entity.type
_entity.pdbx_description
1 polymer ?
#
loop_
_entity_poly.entity_id
_entity_poly.type
_entity_poly.pdbx_seq_one_letter_code
_entity_poly.pdbx_strand_id
1 'polypeptide(L)'
;MKGVIFDLDGVLVSTDELHYQAWKKLADELGITEFNREDNMRQRGVSRMASLEIVLEKGDKTYTQEEKMELADRKNGYYVEMLQKLDSDAVLPGAVETLKMLKKMGIMSAVGSASKNAPIILERTGLAPYIDKISCGLDVTKSKPDPEIFLVAAKKLGLNPEDCLVVEDAAAGIEAAKRGGMKSLGVGSFHEELGADFHSKTLATVENWREILC
;
A
#
# COMPACT_ATOMS: atom_id res chain seq x y z
N MET A 1 2.70 21.12 -6.23
CA MET A 1 3.36 19.82 -5.97
C MET A 1 4.30 19.48 -7.10
N LYS A 2 5.44 18.87 -6.80
CA LYS A 2 6.44 18.42 -7.80
C LYS A 2 6.46 16.88 -7.93
N GLY A 3 5.91 16.19 -6.94
CA GLY A 3 5.80 14.74 -6.90
C GLY A 3 4.51 14.24 -6.28
N VAL A 4 4.06 13.06 -6.72
CA VAL A 4 2.96 12.33 -6.12
C VAL A 4 3.47 10.95 -5.70
N ILE A 5 3.26 10.60 -4.45
CA ILE A 5 3.65 9.31 -3.86
C ILE A 5 2.38 8.52 -3.59
N PHE A 6 2.21 7.41 -4.27
CA PHE A 6 1.05 6.55 -4.15
C PHE A 6 1.34 5.41 -3.18
N ASP A 7 0.42 5.12 -2.26
CA ASP A 7 0.35 3.75 -1.80
C ASP A 7 0.01 2.83 -2.98
N LEU A 8 0.20 1.54 -2.80
CA LEU A 8 0.01 0.56 -3.87
C LEU A 8 -1.34 -0.12 -3.76
N ASP A 9 -1.56 -0.85 -2.65
CA ASP A 9 -2.74 -1.67 -2.44
C ASP A 9 -3.93 -0.82 -1.99
N GLY A 10 -5.05 -0.87 -2.72
CA GLY A 10 -6.22 -0.03 -2.47
C GLY A 10 -6.17 1.35 -3.14
N VAL A 11 -5.02 1.73 -3.74
CA VAL A 11 -4.82 3.00 -4.45
C VAL A 11 -4.58 2.78 -5.95
N LEU A 12 -3.51 2.07 -6.32
CA LEU A 12 -3.16 1.78 -7.72
C LEU A 12 -3.67 0.41 -8.17
N VAL A 13 -3.67 -0.56 -7.27
CA VAL A 13 -4.07 -1.95 -7.52
C VAL A 13 -4.93 -2.49 -6.40
N SER A 14 -5.64 -3.59 -6.66
CA SER A 14 -6.34 -4.37 -5.64
C SER A 14 -5.70 -5.75 -5.53
N THR A 15 -4.98 -6.00 -4.44
CA THR A 15 -4.44 -7.32 -4.09
C THR A 15 -4.98 -7.85 -2.76
N ASP A 16 -5.97 -7.17 -2.18
CA ASP A 16 -6.60 -7.54 -0.91
C ASP A 16 -7.04 -9.01 -0.87
N GLU A 17 -7.67 -9.48 -1.95
CA GLU A 17 -8.14 -10.87 -2.05
C GLU A 17 -6.97 -11.87 -2.00
N LEU A 18 -5.86 -11.57 -2.69
CA LEU A 18 -4.67 -12.43 -2.66
C LEU A 18 -4.02 -12.44 -1.27
N HIS A 19 -4.01 -11.29 -0.59
CA HIS A 19 -3.55 -11.21 0.79
C HIS A 19 -4.41 -12.04 1.72
N TYR A 20 -5.74 -11.90 1.61
CA TYR A 20 -6.69 -12.68 2.41
C TYR A 20 -6.50 -14.19 2.19
N GLN A 21 -6.45 -14.64 0.93
CA GLN A 21 -6.28 -16.06 0.61
C GLN A 21 -4.96 -16.63 1.16
N ALA A 22 -3.86 -15.87 1.05
CA ALA A 22 -2.57 -16.31 1.56
C ALA A 22 -2.54 -16.38 3.10
N TRP A 23 -3.15 -15.42 3.80
CA TRP A 23 -3.28 -15.44 5.26
C TRP A 23 -4.24 -16.52 5.72
N LYS A 24 -5.38 -16.70 5.04
CA LYS A 24 -6.34 -17.75 5.35
C LYS A 24 -5.74 -19.16 5.19
N LYS A 25 -4.95 -19.37 4.12
CA LYS A 25 -4.22 -20.62 3.93
C LYS A 25 -3.27 -20.90 5.10
N LEU A 26 -2.50 -19.90 5.54
CA LEU A 26 -1.62 -20.06 6.70
C LEU A 26 -2.43 -20.32 7.98
N ALA A 27 -3.52 -19.57 8.21
CA ALA A 27 -4.38 -19.76 9.37
C ALA A 27 -4.95 -21.18 9.44
N ASP A 28 -5.45 -21.71 8.31
CA ASP A 28 -5.98 -23.08 8.21
C ASP A 28 -4.91 -24.14 8.52
N GLU A 29 -3.68 -23.97 8.04
CA GLU A 29 -2.55 -24.87 8.37
C GLU A 29 -2.19 -24.86 9.85
N LEU A 30 -2.42 -23.72 10.53
CA LEU A 30 -2.20 -23.58 11.98
C LEU A 30 -3.40 -24.04 12.82
N GLY A 31 -4.50 -24.48 12.18
CA GLY A 31 -5.75 -24.84 12.84
C GLY A 31 -6.57 -23.64 13.32
N ILE A 32 -6.26 -22.43 12.85
CA ILE A 32 -6.97 -21.19 13.19
C ILE A 32 -8.13 -21.02 12.21
N THR A 33 -9.31 -21.49 12.57
CA THR A 33 -10.50 -21.48 11.71
C THR A 33 -11.25 -20.15 11.70
N GLU A 34 -11.08 -19.34 12.74
CA GLU A 34 -11.85 -18.10 12.95
C GLU A 34 -11.32 -16.87 12.20
N PHE A 35 -10.14 -16.97 11.56
CA PHE A 35 -9.62 -15.87 10.75
C PHE A 35 -10.52 -15.61 9.55
N ASN A 36 -11.00 -14.38 9.43
CA ASN A 36 -12.00 -13.98 8.45
C ASN A 36 -11.68 -12.64 7.77
N ARG A 37 -12.61 -12.13 6.94
CA ARG A 37 -12.42 -10.90 6.16
C ARG A 37 -12.37 -9.63 7.01
N GLU A 38 -12.99 -9.60 8.18
CA GLU A 38 -12.92 -8.46 9.10
C GLU A 38 -11.51 -8.35 9.68
N ASP A 39 -10.89 -9.49 10.01
CA ASP A 39 -9.49 -9.52 10.44
C ASP A 39 -8.54 -9.06 9.32
N ASN A 40 -8.82 -9.45 8.07
CA ASN A 40 -8.06 -8.98 6.92
C ASN A 40 -8.16 -7.45 6.72
N MET A 41 -9.29 -6.83 7.01
CA MET A 41 -9.42 -5.36 6.96
C MET A 41 -8.49 -4.66 7.96
N ARG A 42 -8.25 -5.26 9.14
CA ARG A 42 -7.29 -4.76 10.14
C ARG A 42 -5.83 -4.83 9.66
N GLN A 43 -5.56 -5.63 8.64
CA GLN A 43 -4.21 -5.81 8.09
C GLN A 43 -3.83 -4.75 7.04
N ARG A 44 -4.75 -3.87 6.65
CA ARG A 44 -4.48 -2.82 5.65
C ARG A 44 -3.46 -1.81 6.15
N GLY A 45 -2.49 -1.49 5.31
CA GLY A 45 -1.45 -0.49 5.59
C GLY A 45 -0.41 -0.88 6.64
N VAL A 46 -0.54 -2.07 7.30
CA VAL A 46 0.40 -2.51 8.33
C VAL A 46 1.46 -3.48 7.79
N SER A 47 2.53 -3.67 8.56
CA SER A 47 3.62 -4.56 8.16
C SER A 47 3.19 -6.03 8.13
N ARG A 48 3.96 -6.87 7.41
CA ARG A 48 3.75 -8.32 7.38
C ARG A 48 3.75 -8.94 8.77
N MET A 49 4.64 -8.50 9.67
CA MET A 49 4.71 -9.04 11.04
C MET A 49 3.48 -8.63 11.85
N ALA A 50 3.03 -7.37 11.77
CA ALA A 50 1.81 -6.92 12.42
C ALA A 50 0.58 -7.66 11.87
N SER A 51 0.52 -7.94 10.57
CA SER A 51 -0.55 -8.75 9.97
C SER A 51 -0.55 -10.19 10.50
N LEU A 52 0.64 -10.79 10.70
CA LEU A 52 0.75 -12.12 11.32
C LEU A 52 0.19 -12.13 12.74
N GLU A 53 0.50 -11.12 13.56
CA GLU A 53 -0.03 -11.04 14.92
C GLU A 53 -1.57 -11.05 14.93
N ILE A 54 -2.21 -10.34 14.00
CA ILE A 54 -3.69 -10.35 13.86
C ILE A 54 -4.22 -11.77 13.57
N VAL A 55 -3.51 -12.56 12.77
CA VAL A 55 -3.89 -13.96 12.53
C VAL A 55 -3.71 -14.79 13.81
N LEU A 56 -2.57 -14.64 14.49
CA LEU A 56 -2.21 -15.43 15.67
C LEU A 56 -3.07 -15.10 16.91
N GLU A 57 -3.64 -13.89 17.00
CA GLU A 57 -4.63 -13.50 18.03
C GLU A 57 -5.83 -14.48 18.12
N LYS A 58 -6.13 -15.18 17.02
CA LYS A 58 -7.26 -16.12 16.91
C LYS A 58 -6.89 -17.56 17.29
N GLY A 59 -5.64 -17.81 17.60
CA GLY A 59 -5.15 -19.14 18.00
C GLY A 59 -4.66 -19.19 19.43
N ASP A 60 -4.62 -20.38 20.00
CA ASP A 60 -4.22 -20.60 21.40
C ASP A 60 -2.70 -20.81 21.56
N LYS A 61 -1.97 -21.00 20.45
CA LYS A 61 -0.54 -21.33 20.48
C LYS A 61 0.31 -20.05 20.50
N THR A 62 1.31 -20.04 21.37
CA THR A 62 2.36 -18.99 21.38
C THR A 62 3.53 -19.42 20.49
N TYR A 63 4.15 -18.44 19.82
CA TYR A 63 5.25 -18.64 18.90
C TYR A 63 6.43 -17.76 19.29
N THR A 64 7.65 -18.29 19.16
CA THR A 64 8.87 -17.51 19.29
C THR A 64 8.99 -16.51 18.14
N GLN A 65 9.90 -15.54 18.27
CA GLN A 65 10.13 -14.58 17.19
C GLN A 65 10.64 -15.25 15.90
N GLU A 66 11.47 -16.29 16.04
CA GLU A 66 11.99 -17.08 14.91
C GLU A 66 10.86 -17.84 14.19
N GLU A 67 10.00 -18.53 14.95
CA GLU A 67 8.82 -19.20 14.38
C GLU A 67 7.87 -18.21 13.66
N LYS A 68 7.66 -17.01 14.24
CA LYS A 68 6.86 -15.97 13.59
C LYS A 68 7.48 -15.50 12.28
N MET A 69 8.79 -15.37 12.20
CA MET A 69 9.48 -15.01 10.94
C MET A 69 9.28 -16.12 9.88
N GLU A 70 9.42 -17.38 10.25
CA GLU A 70 9.20 -18.52 9.36
C GLU A 70 7.74 -18.57 8.85
N LEU A 71 6.75 -18.33 9.73
CA LEU A 71 5.33 -18.26 9.36
C LEU A 71 5.04 -17.12 8.39
N ALA A 72 5.60 -15.94 8.66
CA ALA A 72 5.47 -14.77 7.79
C ALA A 72 6.08 -15.01 6.41
N ASP A 73 7.22 -15.69 6.34
CA ASP A 73 7.88 -16.03 5.07
C ASP A 73 7.13 -17.14 4.33
N ARG A 74 6.58 -18.13 5.02
CA ARG A 74 5.71 -19.15 4.44
C ARG A 74 4.47 -18.53 3.80
N LYS A 75 3.76 -17.67 4.52
CA LYS A 75 2.64 -16.90 3.95
C LYS A 75 3.05 -16.09 2.73
N ASN A 76 4.22 -15.46 2.78
CA ASN A 76 4.72 -14.71 1.64
C ASN A 76 4.97 -15.60 0.42
N GLY A 77 5.45 -16.83 0.60
CA GLY A 77 5.56 -17.82 -0.46
C GLY A 77 4.22 -18.05 -1.17
N TYR A 78 3.14 -18.28 -0.42
CA TYR A 78 1.79 -18.43 -0.99
C TYR A 78 1.34 -17.19 -1.76
N TYR A 79 1.58 -16.02 -1.20
CA TYR A 79 1.23 -14.76 -1.86
C TYR A 79 2.00 -14.56 -3.16
N VAL A 80 3.31 -14.81 -3.18
CA VAL A 80 4.14 -14.69 -4.39
C VAL A 80 3.71 -15.68 -5.48
N GLU A 81 3.32 -16.91 -5.12
CA GLU A 81 2.74 -17.85 -6.06
C GLU A 81 1.45 -17.31 -6.70
N MET A 82 0.58 -16.69 -5.89
CA MET A 82 -0.67 -16.08 -6.38
C MET A 82 -0.38 -14.88 -7.28
N LEU A 83 0.64 -14.06 -6.97
CA LEU A 83 1.07 -12.93 -7.80
C LEU A 83 1.50 -13.33 -9.21
N GLN A 84 1.88 -14.60 -9.45
CA GLN A 84 2.21 -15.06 -10.82
C GLN A 84 1.03 -14.98 -11.78
N LYS A 85 -0.20 -14.94 -11.26
CA LYS A 85 -1.45 -14.83 -12.03
C LYS A 85 -2.00 -13.41 -12.05
N LEU A 86 -1.32 -12.47 -11.40
CA LEU A 86 -1.71 -11.06 -11.39
C LEU A 86 -1.47 -10.44 -12.77
N ASP A 87 -2.40 -9.63 -13.22
CA ASP A 87 -2.36 -8.91 -14.48
C ASP A 87 -2.99 -7.51 -14.36
N SER A 88 -3.25 -6.87 -15.50
CA SER A 88 -3.83 -5.53 -15.56
C SER A 88 -5.25 -5.41 -14.99
N ASP A 89 -5.98 -6.50 -14.81
CA ASP A 89 -7.35 -6.47 -14.25
C ASP A 89 -7.34 -6.09 -12.77
N ALA A 90 -6.19 -6.23 -12.09
CA ALA A 90 -6.01 -5.77 -10.72
C ALA A 90 -5.82 -4.26 -10.59
N VAL A 91 -5.64 -3.52 -11.69
CA VAL A 91 -5.43 -2.07 -11.68
C VAL A 91 -6.74 -1.35 -11.37
N LEU A 92 -6.68 -0.47 -10.38
CA LEU A 92 -7.88 0.27 -9.94
C LEU A 92 -8.25 1.40 -10.91
N PRO A 93 -9.55 1.76 -10.96
CA PRO A 93 -10.05 2.79 -11.87
C PRO A 93 -9.34 4.14 -11.71
N GLY A 94 -8.86 4.70 -12.82
CA GLY A 94 -8.18 5.98 -12.89
C GLY A 94 -6.68 5.94 -12.61
N ALA A 95 -6.11 4.79 -12.19
CA ALA A 95 -4.69 4.71 -11.86
C ALA A 95 -3.78 4.99 -13.07
N VAL A 96 -4.01 4.32 -14.20
CA VAL A 96 -3.23 4.51 -15.43
C VAL A 96 -3.39 5.93 -15.97
N GLU A 97 -4.62 6.45 -16.02
CA GLU A 97 -4.94 7.78 -16.51
C GLU A 97 -4.26 8.86 -15.67
N THR A 98 -4.31 8.72 -14.35
CA THR A 98 -3.65 9.64 -13.42
C THR A 98 -2.14 9.63 -13.61
N LEU A 99 -1.50 8.46 -13.66
CA LEU A 99 -0.06 8.35 -13.86
C LEU A 99 0.37 8.94 -15.21
N LYS A 100 -0.38 8.70 -16.30
CA LYS A 100 -0.14 9.31 -17.61
C LYS A 100 -0.32 10.84 -17.59
N MET A 101 -1.31 11.33 -16.87
CA MET A 101 -1.57 12.77 -16.70
C MET A 101 -0.39 13.44 -15.97
N LEU A 102 0.03 12.90 -14.82
CA LEU A 102 1.17 13.42 -14.06
C LEU A 102 2.43 13.49 -14.90
N LYS A 103 2.73 12.42 -15.65
CA LYS A 103 3.88 12.39 -16.57
C LYS A 103 3.81 13.52 -17.61
N LYS A 104 2.63 13.77 -18.21
CA LYS A 104 2.43 14.88 -19.16
C LYS A 104 2.61 16.27 -18.51
N MET A 105 2.29 16.39 -17.22
CA MET A 105 2.47 17.61 -16.45
C MET A 105 3.90 17.80 -15.94
N GLY A 106 4.80 16.84 -16.15
CA GLY A 106 6.17 16.87 -15.63
C GLY A 106 6.25 16.66 -14.11
N ILE A 107 5.21 16.07 -13.50
CA ILE A 107 5.16 15.75 -12.09
C ILE A 107 5.64 14.30 -11.90
N MET A 108 6.62 14.11 -11.02
CA MET A 108 7.20 12.80 -10.75
C MET A 108 6.26 11.92 -9.95
N SER A 109 6.31 10.61 -10.20
CA SER A 109 5.49 9.60 -9.53
C SER A 109 6.35 8.59 -8.78
N ALA A 110 6.01 8.33 -7.52
CA ALA A 110 6.62 7.24 -6.77
C ALA A 110 5.56 6.35 -6.10
N VAL A 111 5.97 5.13 -5.76
CA VAL A 111 5.20 4.25 -4.87
C VAL A 111 5.83 4.26 -3.48
N GLY A 112 4.99 4.31 -2.43
CA GLY A 112 5.36 4.21 -1.02
C GLY A 112 4.54 3.11 -0.33
N SER A 113 4.91 1.83 -0.54
CA SER A 113 4.15 0.66 -0.08
C SER A 113 4.85 -0.13 1.02
N ALA A 114 4.10 -0.58 2.02
CA ALA A 114 4.60 -1.50 3.04
C ALA A 114 4.94 -2.90 2.47
N SER A 115 4.43 -3.24 1.28
CA SER A 115 4.68 -4.53 0.63
C SER A 115 6.12 -4.64 0.13
N LYS A 116 6.81 -5.72 0.52
CA LYS A 116 8.13 -6.07 -0.06
C LYS A 116 8.04 -6.52 -1.52
N ASN A 117 6.82 -6.84 -2.00
CA ASN A 117 6.55 -7.35 -3.34
C ASN A 117 6.08 -6.24 -4.31
N ALA A 118 6.11 -4.96 -3.90
CA ALA A 118 5.67 -3.84 -4.75
C ALA A 118 6.30 -3.82 -6.15
N PRO A 119 7.60 -4.11 -6.35
CA PRO A 119 8.18 -4.16 -7.70
C PRO A 119 7.54 -5.23 -8.59
N ILE A 120 7.29 -6.43 -8.06
CA ILE A 120 6.65 -7.54 -8.80
C ILE A 120 5.22 -7.17 -9.18
N ILE A 121 4.47 -6.56 -8.26
CA ILE A 121 3.08 -6.13 -8.51
C ILE A 121 3.04 -5.10 -9.64
N LEU A 122 3.91 -4.07 -9.59
CA LEU A 122 3.98 -3.04 -10.61
C LEU A 122 4.35 -3.61 -12.00
N GLU A 123 5.26 -4.57 -12.04
CA GLU A 123 5.65 -5.26 -13.27
C GLU A 123 4.48 -6.07 -13.85
N ARG A 124 3.83 -6.91 -13.02
CA ARG A 124 2.72 -7.76 -13.44
C ARG A 124 1.48 -6.99 -13.90
N THR A 125 1.20 -5.87 -13.26
CA THR A 125 0.06 -5.00 -13.62
C THR A 125 0.36 -4.03 -14.77
N GLY A 126 1.62 -3.98 -15.25
CA GLY A 126 2.03 -3.07 -16.31
C GLY A 126 2.15 -1.60 -15.87
N LEU A 127 2.17 -1.32 -14.58
CA LEU A 127 2.31 0.05 -14.05
C LEU A 127 3.75 0.53 -13.94
N ALA A 128 4.73 -0.38 -13.91
CA ALA A 128 6.16 -0.05 -13.74
C ALA A 128 6.67 1.07 -14.67
N PRO A 129 6.31 1.16 -15.98
CA PRO A 129 6.77 2.22 -16.87
C PRO A 129 6.28 3.64 -16.52
N TYR A 130 5.31 3.76 -15.62
CA TYR A 130 4.73 5.04 -15.21
C TYR A 130 5.24 5.51 -13.85
N ILE A 131 6.04 4.70 -13.16
CA ILE A 131 6.55 4.99 -11.80
C ILE A 131 8.05 5.32 -11.88
N ASP A 132 8.44 6.52 -11.42
CA ASP A 132 9.83 6.96 -11.46
C ASP A 132 10.66 6.33 -10.34
N LYS A 133 10.07 6.14 -9.15
CA LYS A 133 10.75 5.57 -7.97
C LYS A 133 9.83 4.68 -7.15
N ILE A 134 10.42 3.71 -6.46
CA ILE A 134 9.71 2.81 -5.54
C ILE A 134 10.39 2.87 -4.18
N SER A 135 9.61 3.11 -3.13
CA SER A 135 9.96 2.84 -1.74
C SER A 135 9.03 1.71 -1.26
N CYS A 136 9.60 0.63 -0.78
CA CYS A 136 8.86 -0.57 -0.39
C CYS A 136 9.32 -1.10 0.96
N GLY A 137 8.68 -2.15 1.47
CA GLY A 137 9.00 -2.74 2.76
C GLY A 137 10.43 -3.30 2.89
N LEU A 138 11.27 -3.24 1.84
CA LEU A 138 12.70 -3.55 1.90
C LEU A 138 13.57 -2.32 2.19
N ASP A 139 13.03 -1.13 2.01
CA ASP A 139 13.74 0.14 2.12
C ASP A 139 13.61 0.79 3.50
N VAL A 140 12.73 0.27 4.35
CA VAL A 140 12.33 0.88 5.63
C VAL A 140 12.34 -0.12 6.77
N THR A 141 12.45 0.40 7.99
CA THR A 141 12.44 -0.40 9.22
C THR A 141 11.14 -0.23 10.01
N LYS A 142 10.44 0.88 9.79
CA LYS A 142 9.20 1.22 10.49
C LYS A 142 8.02 1.19 9.53
N SER A 143 6.87 0.77 10.06
CA SER A 143 5.61 0.72 9.32
C SER A 143 4.78 1.98 9.54
N LYS A 144 3.87 2.31 8.61
CA LYS A 144 2.82 3.29 8.82
C LYS A 144 2.13 3.03 10.17
N PRO A 145 1.88 4.05 11.00
CA PRO A 145 1.88 5.48 10.71
C PRO A 145 3.24 6.21 10.86
N ASP A 146 4.39 5.50 10.90
CA ASP A 146 5.69 6.17 10.80
C ASP A 146 5.86 6.67 9.35
N PRO A 147 6.37 7.91 9.14
CA PRO A 147 6.50 8.52 7.82
C PRO A 147 7.63 7.95 6.97
N GLU A 148 8.45 7.04 7.48
CA GLU A 148 9.70 6.59 6.86
C GLU A 148 9.51 6.20 5.39
N ILE A 149 8.45 5.44 5.07
CA ILE A 149 8.19 4.96 3.70
C ILE A 149 8.01 6.10 2.69
N PHE A 150 7.29 7.15 3.06
CA PHE A 150 7.04 8.30 2.20
C PHE A 150 8.22 9.26 2.15
N LEU A 151 8.94 9.43 3.28
CA LEU A 151 10.18 10.23 3.32
C LEU A 151 11.27 9.59 2.43
N VAL A 152 11.40 8.27 2.45
CA VAL A 152 12.31 7.54 1.54
C VAL A 152 11.88 7.70 0.09
N ALA A 153 10.58 7.64 -0.21
CA ALA A 153 10.06 7.87 -1.56
C ALA A 153 10.38 9.28 -2.07
N ALA A 154 10.11 10.31 -1.26
CA ALA A 154 10.43 11.71 -1.59
C ALA A 154 11.94 11.89 -1.82
N LYS A 155 12.78 11.34 -0.93
CA LYS A 155 14.24 11.34 -1.09
C LYS A 155 14.70 10.67 -2.39
N LYS A 156 14.11 9.55 -2.76
CA LYS A 156 14.42 8.84 -4.02
C LYS A 156 14.02 9.68 -5.25
N LEU A 157 12.95 10.50 -5.14
CA LEU A 157 12.55 11.46 -6.18
C LEU A 157 13.46 12.72 -6.20
N GLY A 158 14.26 12.95 -5.16
CA GLY A 158 15.05 14.18 -5.01
C GLY A 158 14.20 15.41 -4.62
N LEU A 159 13.07 15.19 -3.96
CA LEU A 159 12.11 16.22 -3.56
C LEU A 159 12.08 16.39 -2.04
N ASN A 160 11.70 17.63 -1.61
CA ASN A 160 11.34 17.86 -0.22
C ASN A 160 9.93 17.29 0.05
N PRO A 161 9.65 16.82 1.29
CA PRO A 161 8.33 16.31 1.66
C PRO A 161 7.18 17.28 1.35
N GLU A 162 7.35 18.57 1.61
CA GLU A 162 6.36 19.62 1.34
C GLU A 162 6.01 19.81 -0.15
N ASP A 163 6.86 19.36 -1.04
CA ASP A 163 6.64 19.37 -2.49
C ASP A 163 5.87 18.12 -2.98
N CYS A 164 5.57 17.18 -2.08
CA CYS A 164 4.94 15.89 -2.39
C CYS A 164 3.49 15.81 -1.90
N LEU A 165 2.64 15.17 -2.72
CA LEU A 165 1.31 14.73 -2.34
C LEU A 165 1.36 13.21 -2.13
N VAL A 166 0.83 12.73 -1.01
CA VAL A 166 0.61 11.29 -0.78
C VAL A 166 -0.83 10.92 -1.14
N VAL A 167 -1.02 9.83 -1.86
CA VAL A 167 -2.34 9.24 -2.15
C VAL A 167 -2.47 7.92 -1.41
N GLU A 168 -3.53 7.76 -0.61
CA GLU A 168 -3.69 6.68 0.37
C GLU A 168 -5.15 6.28 0.58
N ASP A 169 -5.38 5.00 0.94
CA ASP A 169 -6.70 4.47 1.26
C ASP A 169 -6.90 4.10 2.74
N ALA A 170 -5.84 4.23 3.56
CA ALA A 170 -5.82 3.82 4.96
C ALA A 170 -5.44 4.97 5.90
N ALA A 171 -6.09 5.03 7.08
CA ALA A 171 -5.84 6.04 8.09
C ALA A 171 -4.38 6.10 8.56
N ALA A 172 -3.72 4.92 8.68
CA ALA A 172 -2.31 4.86 9.07
C ALA A 172 -1.38 5.53 8.04
N GLY A 173 -1.71 5.46 6.74
CA GLY A 173 -0.93 6.12 5.70
C GLY A 173 -1.18 7.63 5.64
N ILE A 174 -2.42 8.07 5.83
CA ILE A 174 -2.73 9.51 5.95
C ILE A 174 -2.00 10.12 7.15
N GLU A 175 -1.98 9.42 8.28
CA GLU A 175 -1.21 9.87 9.46
C GLU A 175 0.30 9.90 9.18
N ALA A 176 0.84 8.91 8.45
CA ALA A 176 2.23 8.89 8.03
C ALA A 176 2.57 10.10 7.12
N ALA A 177 1.69 10.43 6.16
CA ALA A 177 1.86 11.60 5.30
C ALA A 177 1.93 12.90 6.12
N LYS A 178 1.00 13.09 7.06
CA LYS A 178 0.97 14.25 7.97
C LYS A 178 2.23 14.38 8.80
N ARG A 179 2.68 13.27 9.43
CA ARG A 179 3.91 13.25 10.22
C ARG A 179 5.15 13.52 9.37
N GLY A 180 5.11 13.15 8.09
CA GLY A 180 6.15 13.44 7.11
C GLY A 180 6.14 14.86 6.57
N GLY A 181 5.16 15.71 6.94
CA GLY A 181 5.02 17.06 6.41
C GLY A 181 4.52 17.12 4.96
N MET A 182 3.82 16.10 4.50
CA MET A 182 3.27 15.98 3.15
C MET A 182 1.77 16.25 3.15
N LYS A 183 1.27 16.82 2.06
CA LYS A 183 -0.17 16.84 1.77
C LYS A 183 -0.68 15.44 1.43
N SER A 184 -1.98 15.22 1.64
CA SER A 184 -2.59 13.92 1.43
C SER A 184 -3.91 13.99 0.66
N LEU A 185 -4.13 12.98 -0.19
CA LEU A 185 -5.39 12.68 -0.86
C LEU A 185 -5.85 11.29 -0.41
N GLY A 186 -6.94 11.26 0.33
CA GLY A 186 -7.60 10.01 0.72
C GLY A 186 -8.46 9.46 -0.42
N VAL A 187 -8.33 8.16 -0.72
CA VAL A 187 -9.17 7.47 -1.71
C VAL A 187 -9.85 6.24 -1.10
N GLY A 188 -10.77 5.61 -1.83
CA GLY A 188 -11.45 4.40 -1.40
C GLY A 188 -12.80 4.64 -0.74
N SER A 189 -13.42 3.59 -0.20
CA SER A 189 -14.79 3.62 0.33
C SER A 189 -14.96 4.51 1.55
N PHE A 190 -13.90 4.73 2.34
CA PHE A 190 -13.90 5.53 3.58
C PHE A 190 -13.11 6.83 3.43
N HIS A 191 -12.90 7.32 2.21
CA HIS A 191 -12.04 8.47 1.91
C HIS A 191 -12.36 9.74 2.72
N GLU A 192 -13.63 9.98 3.05
CA GLU A 192 -14.08 11.13 3.83
C GLU A 192 -13.68 11.04 5.32
N GLU A 193 -13.55 9.81 5.84
CA GLU A 193 -13.26 9.54 7.25
C GLU A 193 -11.75 9.49 7.54
N LEU A 194 -10.90 9.41 6.52
CA LEU A 194 -9.44 9.27 6.67
C LEU A 194 -8.78 10.53 7.23
N GLY A 195 -9.46 11.68 7.16
CA GLY A 195 -8.93 12.97 7.61
C GLY A 195 -7.79 13.50 6.74
N ALA A 196 -7.75 13.16 5.46
CA ALA A 196 -6.80 13.68 4.48
C ALA A 196 -7.08 15.17 4.14
N ASP A 197 -6.11 15.87 3.53
CA ASP A 197 -6.31 17.25 3.04
C ASP A 197 -7.32 17.30 1.89
N PHE A 198 -7.32 16.27 1.04
CA PHE A 198 -8.23 16.09 -0.08
C PHE A 198 -8.81 14.67 -0.03
N HIS A 199 -9.96 14.46 -0.65
CA HIS A 199 -10.59 13.15 -0.70
C HIS A 199 -11.33 12.90 -2.00
N SER A 200 -11.37 11.64 -2.44
CA SER A 200 -12.12 11.18 -3.60
C SER A 200 -12.41 9.69 -3.50
N LYS A 201 -13.53 9.23 -4.05
CA LYS A 201 -13.89 7.82 -4.02
C LYS A 201 -12.86 6.93 -4.76
N THR A 202 -12.32 7.40 -5.88
CA THR A 202 -11.31 6.70 -6.69
C THR A 202 -10.42 7.74 -7.37
N LEU A 203 -9.28 7.31 -7.94
CA LEU A 203 -8.46 8.17 -8.77
C LEU A 203 -9.22 8.67 -10.02
N ALA A 204 -10.18 7.91 -10.54
CA ALA A 204 -10.99 8.29 -11.70
C ALA A 204 -12.01 9.41 -11.39
N THR A 205 -12.38 9.58 -10.12
CA THR A 205 -13.38 10.56 -9.67
C THR A 205 -12.79 11.82 -9.05
N VAL A 206 -11.46 11.98 -9.07
CA VAL A 206 -10.81 13.23 -8.65
C VAL A 206 -11.17 14.35 -9.64
N GLU A 207 -11.99 15.30 -9.18
CA GLU A 207 -12.56 16.32 -10.05
C GLU A 207 -11.55 17.37 -10.52
N ASN A 208 -10.59 17.76 -9.67
CA ASN A 208 -9.69 18.88 -9.97
C ASN A 208 -8.24 18.63 -9.54
N TRP A 209 -7.55 17.78 -10.28
CA TRP A 209 -6.11 17.54 -10.06
C TRP A 209 -5.26 18.80 -10.09
N ARG A 210 -5.63 19.83 -10.89
CA ARG A 210 -4.85 21.08 -10.95
C ARG A 210 -4.87 21.82 -9.63
N GLU A 211 -6.01 21.85 -8.95
CA GLU A 211 -6.14 22.53 -7.66
C GLU A 211 -5.37 21.78 -6.55
N ILE A 212 -5.40 20.46 -6.58
CA ILE A 212 -4.67 19.61 -5.62
C ILE A 212 -3.16 19.74 -5.81
N LEU A 213 -2.70 19.94 -7.04
CA LEU A 213 -1.28 19.94 -7.41
C LEU A 213 -0.66 21.36 -7.43
N CYS A 214 -1.46 22.42 -7.36
CA CYS A 214 -0.98 23.80 -7.16
C CYS A 214 -0.66 24.06 -5.71
#